data_7c3916349a68ed3d86217de29218e11b
#
_entry.id   7c3916349a68ed3d86217de29218e11b
#
_cell.length_a   1.000
_cell.length_b   1.000
_cell.length_c   1.000
_cell.angle_alpha   90.00
_cell.angle_beta   90.00
_cell.angle_gamma   90.00
#
_symmetry.space_group_name_H-M   'P 1'
#
loop_
_entity.id
_entity.type
_entity.pdbx_description
1 polymer ?
#
loop_
_entity_poly.entity_id
_entity_poly.type
_entity_poly.pdbx_seq_one_letter_code
_entity_poly.pdbx_strand_id
1 'polypeptide(L)'
;MMRFGFWPNPRSTYEDTKILAQHAEATGWDSLFLADHFLPDEDELIPVHECWMTLAALARDVPRVRLGTLVAGNTYRHPAVLANMIATLDNLSDGRVVLGLGSGWHYGEH
;
A
#
# COMPACT_ATOMS: atom_id res chain seq x y z
N MET A 1 21.21 -7.29 -9.34
CA MET A 1 20.10 -7.07 -10.31
C MET A 1 19.26 -5.91 -9.80
N MET A 2 18.93 -4.94 -10.65
CA MET A 2 18.06 -3.82 -10.30
C MET A 2 16.62 -4.31 -10.13
N ARG A 3 15.89 -3.77 -9.13
CA ARG A 3 14.49 -4.09 -8.89
C ARG A 3 13.65 -2.85 -9.14
N PHE A 4 12.48 -3.04 -9.70
CA PHE A 4 11.54 -1.97 -10.05
C PHE A 4 10.26 -2.14 -9.25
N GLY A 5 9.85 -1.06 -8.60
CA GLY A 5 8.55 -0.96 -7.95
C GLY A 5 7.72 0.13 -8.60
N PHE A 6 6.41 0.00 -8.56
CA PHE A 6 5.52 1.06 -9.01
C PHE A 6 4.61 1.54 -7.88
N TRP A 7 4.13 2.75 -8.04
CA TRP A 7 3.28 3.44 -7.07
C TRP A 7 2.09 4.05 -7.82
N PRO A 8 0.89 3.45 -7.74
CA PRO A 8 -0.30 3.94 -8.41
C PRO A 8 -0.79 5.23 -7.76
N ASN A 9 -1.59 5.99 -8.51
CA ASN A 9 -2.23 7.17 -7.97
C ASN A 9 -3.18 6.77 -6.81
N PRO A 10 -3.08 7.38 -5.61
CA PRO A 10 -3.94 7.06 -4.47
C PRO A 10 -5.43 7.35 -4.70
N ARG A 11 -5.77 8.15 -5.73
CA ARG A 11 -7.15 8.43 -6.15
C ARG A 11 -7.75 7.34 -7.05
N SER A 12 -6.98 6.34 -7.44
CA SER A 12 -7.47 5.24 -8.28
C SER A 12 -8.51 4.40 -7.54
N THR A 13 -9.46 3.89 -8.29
CA THR A 13 -10.38 2.88 -7.73
C THR A 13 -9.60 1.59 -7.40
N TYR A 14 -10.19 0.73 -6.57
CA TYR A 14 -9.58 -0.58 -6.30
C TYR A 14 -9.39 -1.38 -7.60
N GLU A 15 -10.40 -1.37 -8.48
CA GLU A 15 -10.33 -2.13 -9.73
C GLU A 15 -9.21 -1.62 -10.66
N ASP A 16 -9.05 -0.30 -10.79
CA ASP A 16 -7.94 0.28 -11.57
C ASP A 16 -6.58 -0.09 -10.97
N THR A 17 -6.46 -0.01 -9.65
CA THR A 17 -5.23 -0.39 -8.93
C THR A 17 -4.92 -1.87 -9.13
N LYS A 18 -5.92 -2.74 -9.07
CA LYS A 18 -5.78 -4.18 -9.33
C LYS A 18 -5.32 -4.47 -10.76
N ILE A 19 -5.95 -3.83 -11.76
CA ILE A 19 -5.57 -3.97 -13.17
C ILE A 19 -4.11 -3.56 -13.38
N LEU A 20 -3.69 -2.43 -12.81
CA LEU A 20 -2.30 -1.96 -12.88
C LEU A 20 -1.34 -2.95 -12.20
N ALA A 21 -1.73 -3.47 -11.03
CA ALA A 21 -0.92 -4.45 -10.30
C ALA A 21 -0.75 -5.76 -11.08
N GLN A 22 -1.82 -6.26 -11.68
CA GLN A 22 -1.79 -7.46 -12.53
C GLN A 22 -0.93 -7.22 -13.80
N HIS A 23 -1.02 -6.04 -14.40
CA HIS A 23 -0.16 -5.67 -15.52
C HIS A 23 1.32 -5.60 -15.10
N ALA A 24 1.63 -4.96 -13.97
CA ALA A 24 2.99 -4.91 -13.45
C ALA A 24 3.54 -6.31 -13.18
N GLU A 25 2.73 -7.18 -12.59
CA GLU A 25 3.10 -8.58 -12.38
C GLU A 25 3.40 -9.32 -13.68
N ALA A 26 2.55 -9.16 -14.69
CA ALA A 26 2.69 -9.80 -16.00
C ALA A 26 3.91 -9.29 -16.79
N THR A 27 4.31 -8.02 -16.56
CA THR A 27 5.44 -7.38 -17.24
C THR A 27 6.76 -7.43 -16.47
N GLY A 28 6.78 -8.14 -15.32
CA GLY A 28 8.02 -8.46 -14.63
C GLY A 28 8.48 -7.40 -13.61
N TRP A 29 7.59 -6.52 -13.15
CA TRP A 29 7.88 -5.63 -12.02
C TRP A 29 8.02 -6.43 -10.72
N ASP A 30 8.82 -5.90 -9.79
CA ASP A 30 9.17 -6.60 -8.54
C ASP A 30 8.22 -6.29 -7.40
N SER A 31 7.67 -5.08 -7.36
CA SER A 31 6.90 -4.60 -6.21
C SER A 31 5.86 -3.53 -6.57
N LEU A 32 4.83 -3.48 -5.74
CA LEU A 32 3.79 -2.46 -5.71
C LEU A 32 3.80 -1.78 -4.34
N PHE A 33 3.74 -0.46 -4.33
CA PHE A 33 3.65 0.33 -3.10
C PHE A 33 2.40 1.22 -3.14
N LEU A 34 1.73 1.35 -1.99
CA LEU A 34 0.63 2.28 -1.82
C LEU A 34 1.01 3.39 -0.83
N ALA A 35 0.44 4.58 -1.03
CA ALA A 35 0.48 5.65 -0.06
C ALA A 35 -0.48 5.36 1.10
N ASP A 36 -0.05 5.64 2.32
CA ASP A 36 -0.89 5.51 3.52
C ASP A 36 -1.41 6.90 3.89
N HIS A 37 -2.43 7.35 3.14
CA HIS A 37 -3.10 8.61 3.35
C HIS A 37 -4.60 8.39 3.51
N PHE A 38 -5.27 9.26 4.29
CA PHE A 38 -6.71 9.31 4.46
C PHE A 38 -7.36 10.39 3.60
N LEU A 39 -6.57 11.42 3.25
CA LEU A 39 -6.95 12.52 2.38
C LEU A 39 -5.93 12.61 1.23
N PRO A 40 -6.38 12.79 -0.02
CA PRO A 40 -5.47 12.87 -1.16
C PRO A 40 -4.68 14.18 -1.24
N ASP A 41 -5.28 15.28 -0.75
CA ASP A 41 -4.72 16.62 -0.66
C ASP A 41 -5.40 17.40 0.47
N GLU A 42 -4.76 18.47 0.96
CA GLU A 42 -5.26 19.27 2.09
C GLU A 42 -6.60 19.94 1.82
N ASP A 43 -6.92 20.25 0.57
CA ASP A 43 -8.09 21.03 0.17
C ASP A 43 -9.23 20.18 -0.44
N GLU A 44 -9.08 18.87 -0.60
CA GLU A 44 -10.07 18.04 -1.28
C GLU A 44 -10.52 16.85 -0.44
N LEU A 45 -11.81 16.81 -0.11
CA LEU A 45 -12.45 15.64 0.52
C LEU A 45 -12.79 14.58 -0.55
N ILE A 46 -11.79 14.07 -1.23
CA ILE A 46 -11.96 12.94 -2.15
C ILE A 46 -11.71 11.65 -1.37
N PRO A 47 -12.63 10.67 -1.41
CA PRO A 47 -12.41 9.40 -0.74
C PRO A 47 -11.17 8.68 -1.27
N VAL A 48 -10.32 8.21 -0.38
CA VAL A 48 -9.22 7.28 -0.69
C VAL A 48 -9.46 5.96 0.01
N HIS A 49 -9.00 4.87 -0.60
CA HIS A 49 -9.07 3.58 0.05
C HIS A 49 -8.03 3.47 1.17
N GLU A 50 -8.42 2.86 2.27
CA GLU A 50 -7.48 2.57 3.37
C GLU A 50 -6.37 1.64 2.86
N CYS A 51 -5.13 2.04 3.12
CA CYS A 51 -3.95 1.45 2.50
C CYS A 51 -3.79 -0.05 2.82
N TRP A 52 -3.87 -0.43 4.09
CA TRP A 52 -3.62 -1.81 4.53
C TRP A 52 -4.74 -2.77 4.13
N MET A 53 -5.99 -2.29 4.13
CA MET A 53 -7.12 -3.08 3.63
C MET A 53 -7.00 -3.31 2.13
N THR A 54 -6.56 -2.31 1.38
CA THR A 54 -6.30 -2.43 -0.06
C THR A 54 -5.15 -3.39 -0.35
N LEU A 55 -4.05 -3.31 0.41
CA LEU A 55 -2.93 -4.25 0.30
C LEU A 55 -3.35 -5.69 0.61
N ALA A 56 -4.23 -5.90 1.60
CA ALA A 56 -4.73 -7.23 1.93
C ALA A 56 -5.56 -7.85 0.79
N ALA A 57 -6.39 -7.04 0.13
CA ALA A 57 -7.15 -7.48 -1.04
C ALA A 57 -6.20 -7.80 -2.22
N LEU A 58 -5.26 -6.90 -2.52
CA LEU A 58 -4.27 -7.10 -3.58
C LEU A 58 -3.38 -8.32 -3.34
N ALA A 59 -3.08 -8.66 -2.10
CA ALA A 59 -2.29 -9.85 -1.76
C ALA A 59 -2.92 -11.16 -2.27
N ARG A 60 -4.25 -11.16 -2.43
CA ARG A 60 -5.01 -12.31 -2.99
C ARG A 60 -5.14 -12.23 -4.51
N ASP A 61 -5.31 -11.02 -5.04
CA ASP A 61 -5.56 -10.80 -6.47
C ASP A 61 -4.28 -10.77 -7.32
N VAL A 62 -3.12 -10.53 -6.68
CA VAL A 62 -1.80 -10.39 -7.35
C VAL A 62 -0.78 -11.26 -6.61
N PRO A 63 -0.54 -12.51 -7.06
CA PRO A 63 0.14 -13.52 -6.24
C PRO A 63 1.67 -13.44 -6.19
N ARG A 64 2.34 -12.66 -7.04
CA ARG A 64 3.81 -12.69 -7.16
C ARG A 64 4.52 -11.43 -6.66
N VAL A 65 4.07 -10.23 -7.04
CA VAL A 65 4.77 -9.00 -6.69
C VAL A 65 4.78 -8.75 -5.19
N ARG A 66 5.83 -8.12 -4.70
CA ARG A 66 5.91 -7.65 -3.31
C ARG A 66 4.95 -6.48 -3.12
N LEU A 67 4.34 -6.41 -1.95
CA LEU A 67 3.31 -5.44 -1.61
C LEU A 67 3.76 -4.62 -0.41
N GLY A 68 3.61 -3.32 -0.43
CA GLY A 68 4.05 -2.51 0.69
C GLY A 68 3.53 -1.09 0.70
N THR A 69 4.04 -0.36 1.67
CA THR A 69 3.72 1.06 1.86
C THR A 69 4.88 1.94 1.45
N LEU A 70 4.58 3.04 0.78
CA LEU A 70 5.55 4.09 0.47
C LEU A 70 4.91 5.46 0.77
N VAL A 71 4.85 5.81 2.06
CA VAL A 71 5.23 5.04 3.23
C VAL A 71 4.08 5.04 4.24
N ALA A 72 4.09 4.12 5.22
CA ALA A 72 3.12 4.14 6.31
C ALA A 72 3.38 5.31 7.25
N GLY A 73 2.34 6.05 7.62
CA GLY A 73 2.41 7.11 8.62
C GLY A 73 2.56 6.52 10.03
N ASN A 74 3.70 6.78 10.66
CA ASN A 74 4.00 6.26 12.00
C ASN A 74 3.01 6.78 13.08
N THR A 75 2.38 7.92 12.84
CA THR A 75 1.43 8.55 13.76
C THR A 75 -0.02 8.07 13.60
N TYR A 76 -0.35 7.32 12.55
CA TYR A 76 -1.73 6.96 12.22
C TYR A 76 -2.29 5.78 13.00
N ARG A 77 -1.42 4.91 13.50
CA ARG A 77 -1.83 3.67 14.20
C ARG A 77 -0.95 3.41 15.40
N HIS A 78 -1.55 2.81 16.42
CA HIS A 78 -0.76 2.28 17.53
C HIS A 78 0.27 1.26 17.01
N PRO A 79 1.55 1.33 17.41
CA PRO A 79 2.61 0.51 16.83
C PRO A 79 2.37 -1.01 16.96
N ALA A 80 1.78 -1.46 18.05
CA ALA A 80 1.44 -2.88 18.21
C ALA A 80 0.34 -3.33 17.24
N VAL A 81 -0.63 -2.44 16.93
CA VAL A 81 -1.67 -2.73 15.93
C VAL A 81 -1.04 -2.81 14.54
N LEU A 82 -0.21 -1.84 14.18
CA LEU A 82 0.49 -1.85 12.89
C LEU A 82 1.36 -3.11 12.73
N ALA A 83 2.12 -3.47 13.76
CA ALA A 83 2.96 -4.67 13.73
C ALA A 83 2.13 -5.95 13.51
N ASN A 84 0.97 -6.06 14.17
CA ASN A 84 0.08 -7.20 13.99
C ASN A 84 -0.57 -7.24 12.59
N MET A 85 -0.95 -6.07 12.06
CA MET A 85 -1.47 -5.97 10.67
C MET A 85 -0.43 -6.43 9.66
N ILE A 86 0.82 -5.98 9.81
CA ILE A 86 1.94 -6.35 8.93
C ILE A 86 2.21 -7.86 9.00
N ALA A 87 2.32 -8.42 10.20
CA ALA A 87 2.56 -9.85 10.40
C ALA A 87 1.43 -10.70 9.80
N THR A 88 0.19 -10.24 9.92
CA THR A 88 -0.97 -10.90 9.33
C THR A 88 -0.90 -10.85 7.80
N LEU A 89 -0.64 -9.67 7.23
CA LEU A 89 -0.55 -9.50 5.79
C LEU A 89 0.64 -10.29 5.20
N ASP A 90 1.76 -10.33 5.91
CA ASP A 90 2.93 -11.10 5.48
C ASP A 90 2.63 -12.60 5.41
N ASN A 91 1.93 -13.13 6.41
CA ASN A 91 1.44 -14.51 6.40
C ASN A 91 0.45 -14.76 5.24
N LEU A 92 -0.52 -13.87 5.04
CA LEU A 92 -1.53 -13.99 3.97
C LEU A 92 -0.92 -13.89 2.56
N SER A 93 0.22 -13.23 2.43
CA SER A 93 0.91 -13.00 1.17
C SER A 93 2.13 -13.90 0.93
N ASP A 94 2.37 -14.89 1.79
CA ASP A 94 3.54 -15.77 1.72
C ASP A 94 4.88 -14.99 1.73
N GLY A 95 5.04 -14.06 2.68
CA GLY A 95 6.28 -13.35 2.91
C GLY A 95 6.59 -12.23 1.91
N ARG A 96 5.58 -11.64 1.26
CA ARG A 96 5.76 -10.60 0.23
C ARG A 96 5.66 -9.17 0.73
N VAL A 97 5.42 -8.94 2.02
CA VAL A 97 5.22 -7.60 2.55
C VAL A 97 6.52 -6.80 2.64
N VAL A 98 6.42 -5.52 2.31
CA VAL A 98 7.47 -4.52 2.53
C VAL A 98 6.89 -3.38 3.35
N LEU A 99 7.40 -3.18 4.56
CA LEU A 99 7.05 -2.01 5.36
C LEU A 99 7.99 -0.84 5.01
N GLY A 100 7.44 0.17 4.34
CA GLY A 100 8.03 1.50 4.35
C GLY A 100 7.38 2.31 5.47
N LEU A 101 8.17 2.87 6.38
CA LEU A 101 7.68 3.63 7.51
C LEU A 101 8.21 5.07 7.45
N GLY A 102 7.32 6.03 7.57
CA GLY A 102 7.63 7.46 7.58
C GLY A 102 7.16 8.16 8.86
N SER A 103 7.65 9.37 9.07
CA SER A 103 7.30 10.17 10.26
C SER A 103 5.86 10.69 10.25
N GLY A 104 5.23 10.79 9.07
CA GLY A 104 4.00 11.55 8.85
C GLY A 104 4.31 13.03 8.58
N TRP A 105 3.56 13.65 7.70
CA TRP A 105 3.77 15.06 7.34
C TRP A 105 2.46 15.82 7.11
N HIS A 106 1.39 15.11 6.77
CA HIS A 106 0.13 15.70 6.33
C HIS A 106 -0.69 16.19 7.53
N TYR A 107 -0.70 17.49 7.77
CA TYR A 107 -1.36 18.10 8.93
C TYR A 107 -2.84 17.81 9.03
N GLY A 108 -3.56 17.77 7.91
CA GLY A 108 -5.01 17.52 7.87
C GLY A 108 -5.42 16.10 8.30
N GLU A 109 -4.47 15.18 8.39
CA GLU A 109 -4.71 13.78 8.78
C GLU A 109 -4.44 13.51 10.27
N HIS A 110 -3.95 14.50 11.01
CA HIS A 110 -3.66 14.47 12.45
C HIS A 110 -4.67 15.32 13.20
#